data_1c80344b519e40e96b4b6647505c07ab
#
_entry.id   1c80344b519e40e96b4b6647505c07ab
#
_cell.length_a   1.000
_cell.length_b   1.000
_cell.length_c   1.000
_cell.angle_alpha   90.00
_cell.angle_beta   90.00
_cell.angle_gamma   90.00
#
_symmetry.space_group_name_H-M   'P 1'
#
loop_
_entity.id
_entity.type
_entity.pdbx_description
1 polymer ?
#
loop_
_entity_poly.entity_id
_entity_poly.type
_entity_poly.pdbx_seq_one_letter_code
_entity_poly.pdbx_strand_id
1 'polypeptide(L)'
;MTMSDQYDVIMIGAGPSAIFCAYELKRNKPDMKVLMIEKGRRIERRACPKRNTKVCVGCKPCSITTGFAGAGAFSDGKLSLSPDVGGNLPEILGYDRTIELLKESDDIYLKFGADEKVYGIDEAEEIASIRKKAIQANLKLIECPIRHLGTEEGYKIYSRLQEHLLNEGVDMIFDTMVKDIIIEDGVAKGVITDKGETYTADEIVAAVGREGSEWLSGICRKYDIETQVGTVDVGVRVEVRDEIMEELNKSLYEAKLVYYTPTFDDKVRVFCSNPSGEVATEYYENGLAVVNGHAYKADEYKTNNTNFALLVSKNFTKPFKEPIQYGKHIAQLSNMLCDGKILVQRFGDFVRGRRTTEERLVRNNITPTLKDAVPGDLSLVFPYRIMKDIEEMIYALDEVTPGMASDETLLYGVEVKFYSNKILTNKDFETNIKGLRAIGDGASVTRGLQQASANGLSVAKSILNK
;
A
#
# COMPACT_ATOMS: atom_id res chain seq x y z
N MET A 1 11.59 35.58 -21.04
CA MET A 1 11.91 34.63 -19.97
C MET A 1 11.43 35.25 -18.69
N THR A 2 10.31 34.81 -18.16
CA THR A 2 9.85 35.19 -16.81
C THR A 2 10.86 34.64 -15.82
N MET A 3 11.30 35.47 -14.85
CA MET A 3 12.19 35.03 -13.77
C MET A 3 11.55 33.80 -13.14
N SER A 4 12.27 32.65 -13.15
CA SER A 4 11.82 31.46 -12.45
C SER A 4 11.95 31.75 -10.95
N ASP A 5 10.86 31.53 -10.19
CA ASP A 5 10.95 31.60 -8.74
C ASP A 5 11.94 30.54 -8.25
N GLN A 6 12.93 30.97 -7.48
CA GLN A 6 13.96 30.10 -6.94
C GLN A 6 13.58 29.66 -5.53
N TYR A 7 13.59 28.34 -5.32
CA TYR A 7 13.35 27.68 -4.06
C TYR A 7 14.60 26.96 -3.53
N ASP A 8 14.62 26.65 -2.26
CA ASP A 8 15.64 25.73 -1.72
C ASP A 8 15.24 24.27 -2.01
N VAL A 9 13.94 23.97 -1.87
CA VAL A 9 13.40 22.61 -2.06
C VAL A 9 12.10 22.65 -2.85
N ILE A 10 12.00 21.83 -3.90
CA ILE A 10 10.73 21.56 -4.61
C ILE A 10 10.30 20.11 -4.32
N MET A 11 9.06 19.93 -3.89
CA MET A 11 8.43 18.62 -3.70
C MET A 11 7.42 18.35 -4.80
N ILE A 12 7.58 17.22 -5.49
CA ILE A 12 6.64 16.76 -6.52
C ILE A 12 5.66 15.79 -5.86
N GLY A 13 4.43 16.27 -5.63
CA GLY A 13 3.38 15.59 -4.88
C GLY A 13 3.23 16.14 -3.46
N ALA A 14 2.03 15.95 -2.90
CA ALA A 14 1.66 16.38 -1.54
C ALA A 14 1.10 15.22 -0.70
N GLY A 15 1.66 14.03 -0.83
CA GLY A 15 1.36 12.87 0.01
C GLY A 15 2.07 12.94 1.37
N PRO A 16 1.85 11.94 2.26
CA PRO A 16 2.43 11.92 3.61
C PRO A 16 3.95 12.14 3.64
N SER A 17 4.71 11.54 2.72
CA SER A 17 6.17 11.74 2.65
C SER A 17 6.55 13.21 2.41
N ALA A 18 5.89 13.89 1.48
CA ALA A 18 6.15 15.30 1.19
C ALA A 18 5.70 16.19 2.36
N ILE A 19 4.52 15.93 2.95
CA ILE A 19 3.98 16.68 4.08
C ILE A 19 4.94 16.65 5.28
N PHE A 20 5.41 15.46 5.65
CA PHE A 20 6.32 15.30 6.79
C PHE A 20 7.72 15.83 6.49
N CYS A 21 8.16 15.77 5.23
CA CYS A 21 9.41 16.40 4.81
C CYS A 21 9.31 17.93 4.94
N ALA A 22 8.26 18.55 4.39
CA ALA A 22 8.05 19.99 4.51
C ALA A 22 7.90 20.45 5.97
N TYR A 23 7.16 19.68 6.78
CA TYR A 23 7.00 19.96 8.21
C TYR A 23 8.36 20.03 8.93
N GLU A 24 9.20 19.02 8.73
CA GLU A 24 10.51 18.93 9.39
C GLU A 24 11.47 20.03 8.91
N LEU A 25 11.47 20.34 7.61
CA LEU A 25 12.28 21.44 7.05
C LEU A 25 11.89 22.77 7.67
N LYS A 26 10.61 23.11 7.70
CA LYS A 26 10.12 24.40 8.23
C LYS A 26 10.29 24.50 9.74
N ARG A 27 10.12 23.38 10.47
CA ARG A 27 10.36 23.33 11.92
C ARG A 27 11.79 23.70 12.30
N ASN A 28 12.78 23.26 11.51
CA ASN A 28 14.20 23.45 11.82
C ASN A 28 14.84 24.65 11.09
N LYS A 29 14.30 25.03 9.93
CA LYS A 29 14.78 26.18 9.14
C LYS A 29 13.59 26.97 8.58
N PRO A 30 12.95 27.82 9.39
CA PRO A 30 11.74 28.55 9.01
C PRO A 30 11.86 29.39 7.74
N ASP A 31 13.05 29.94 7.48
CA ASP A 31 13.32 30.79 6.31
C ASP A 31 13.53 30.00 5.01
N MET A 32 13.60 28.66 5.06
CA MET A 32 13.78 27.81 3.87
C MET A 32 12.59 27.96 2.94
N LYS A 33 12.84 28.25 1.68
CA LYS A 33 11.80 28.37 0.64
C LYS A 33 11.43 26.98 0.11
N VAL A 34 10.25 26.51 0.46
CA VAL A 34 9.74 25.18 0.09
C VAL A 34 8.52 25.33 -0.79
N LEU A 35 8.54 24.67 -1.96
CA LEU A 35 7.41 24.56 -2.89
C LEU A 35 6.91 23.12 -2.95
N MET A 36 5.59 22.94 -2.85
CA MET A 36 4.91 21.68 -3.13
C MET A 36 4.05 21.82 -4.38
N ILE A 37 4.23 20.94 -5.37
CA ILE A 37 3.42 20.92 -6.60
C ILE A 37 2.61 19.62 -6.61
N GLU A 38 1.28 19.75 -6.59
CA GLU A 38 0.34 18.63 -6.53
C GLU A 38 -0.64 18.66 -7.71
N LYS A 39 -0.74 17.54 -8.44
CA LYS A 39 -1.63 17.43 -9.59
C LYS A 39 -3.11 17.44 -9.25
N GLY A 40 -3.46 17.13 -8.02
CA GLY A 40 -4.83 17.16 -7.53
C GLY A 40 -5.13 18.42 -6.70
N ARG A 41 -6.21 18.34 -5.96
CA ARG A 41 -6.80 19.50 -5.26
C ARG A 41 -6.32 19.63 -3.83
N ARG A 42 -6.51 20.82 -3.28
CA ARG A 42 -6.46 21.07 -1.83
C ARG A 42 -7.44 20.14 -1.13
N ILE A 43 -7.14 19.79 0.14
CA ILE A 43 -7.90 18.75 0.85
C ILE A 43 -9.40 19.09 0.94
N GLU A 44 -9.74 20.35 1.21
CA GLU A 44 -11.14 20.81 1.35
C GLU A 44 -11.94 20.77 0.04
N ARG A 45 -11.26 20.71 -1.12
CA ARG A 45 -11.90 20.60 -2.45
C ARG A 45 -11.92 19.17 -2.99
N ARG A 46 -11.43 18.21 -2.23
CA ARG A 46 -11.42 16.79 -2.62
C ARG A 46 -12.77 16.17 -2.27
N ALA A 47 -13.53 15.81 -3.28
CA ALA A 47 -14.81 15.10 -3.11
C ALA A 47 -14.95 14.00 -4.16
N CYS A 48 -15.40 12.81 -3.73
CA CYS A 48 -15.68 11.71 -4.65
C CYS A 48 -17.15 11.74 -5.07
N PRO A 49 -17.45 11.90 -6.37
CA PRO A 49 -18.82 11.88 -6.86
C PRO A 49 -19.58 10.60 -6.56
N LYS A 50 -18.89 9.46 -6.43
CA LYS A 50 -19.49 8.16 -6.07
C LYS A 50 -20.33 8.22 -4.78
N ARG A 51 -19.99 9.10 -3.83
CA ARG A 51 -20.78 9.27 -2.60
C ARG A 51 -22.25 9.63 -2.90
N ASN A 52 -22.47 10.41 -3.95
CA ASN A 52 -23.80 10.85 -4.38
C ASN A 52 -24.37 9.95 -5.51
N THR A 53 -23.55 9.63 -6.49
CA THR A 53 -23.97 8.87 -7.70
C THR A 53 -24.08 7.36 -7.47
N LYS A 54 -23.47 6.85 -6.36
CA LYS A 54 -23.30 5.42 -6.05
C LYS A 54 -22.43 4.64 -7.06
N VAL A 55 -22.05 5.27 -8.16
CA VAL A 55 -21.23 4.69 -9.23
C VAL A 55 -19.97 5.53 -9.42
N CYS A 56 -18.82 4.89 -9.67
CA CYS A 56 -17.58 5.58 -9.99
C CYS A 56 -17.69 6.21 -11.39
N VAL A 57 -17.41 7.53 -11.47
CA VAL A 57 -17.50 8.31 -12.71
C VAL A 57 -16.15 8.45 -13.44
N GLY A 58 -15.09 7.79 -12.97
CA GLY A 58 -13.76 7.78 -13.61
C GLY A 58 -13.08 9.15 -13.64
N CYS A 59 -13.10 9.92 -12.53
CA CYS A 59 -12.48 11.24 -12.45
C CYS A 59 -11.00 11.20 -12.84
N LYS A 60 -10.54 12.24 -13.55
CA LYS A 60 -9.13 12.44 -13.90
C LYS A 60 -8.67 13.85 -13.45
N PRO A 61 -7.78 13.93 -12.43
CA PRO A 61 -7.31 12.86 -11.56
C PRO A 61 -8.37 12.38 -10.57
N CYS A 62 -8.18 11.15 -10.03
CA CYS A 62 -9.10 10.58 -9.04
C CYS A 62 -9.03 11.35 -7.71
N SER A 63 -10.15 11.91 -7.26
CA SER A 63 -10.19 12.70 -6.03
C SER A 63 -9.92 11.92 -4.74
N ILE A 64 -9.99 10.57 -4.78
CA ILE A 64 -9.67 9.71 -3.62
C ILE A 64 -8.16 9.49 -3.48
N THR A 65 -7.46 9.28 -4.58
CA THR A 65 -6.04 8.90 -4.56
C THR A 65 -5.10 10.09 -4.77
N THR A 66 -5.62 11.22 -5.29
CA THR A 66 -4.82 12.36 -5.75
C THR A 66 -5.28 13.67 -5.08
N GLY A 67 -4.34 14.54 -4.75
CA GLY A 67 -4.53 15.79 -4.02
C GLY A 67 -3.78 15.79 -2.69
N PHE A 68 -3.90 16.86 -1.91
CA PHE A 68 -3.22 16.97 -0.61
C PHE A 68 -3.50 15.76 0.28
N ALA A 69 -2.47 15.22 0.92
CA ALA A 69 -2.42 13.96 1.67
C ALA A 69 -2.58 12.68 0.82
N GLY A 70 -2.63 12.76 -0.52
CA GLY A 70 -2.71 11.60 -1.39
C GLY A 70 -3.87 10.67 -1.04
N ALA A 71 -3.66 9.35 -1.15
CA ALA A 71 -4.66 8.36 -0.74
C ALA A 71 -4.91 8.34 0.78
N GLY A 72 -3.98 8.88 1.58
CA GLY A 72 -4.06 8.92 3.04
C GLY A 72 -5.29 9.66 3.58
N ALA A 73 -5.71 10.74 2.92
CA ALA A 73 -6.84 11.56 3.35
C ALA A 73 -8.20 10.83 3.36
N PHE A 74 -8.33 9.75 2.59
CA PHE A 74 -9.59 8.99 2.44
C PHE A 74 -9.43 7.51 2.75
N SER A 75 -8.26 7.11 3.28
CA SER A 75 -8.05 5.77 3.80
C SER A 75 -8.67 5.63 5.20
N ASP A 76 -8.73 4.43 5.72
CA ASP A 76 -9.08 4.16 7.12
C ASP A 76 -8.00 4.66 8.11
N GLY A 77 -6.85 5.08 7.61
CA GLY A 77 -5.81 5.74 8.40
C GLY A 77 -5.10 4.81 9.39
N LYS A 78 -4.78 3.59 8.97
CA LYS A 78 -3.97 2.68 9.78
C LYS A 78 -2.50 3.11 9.79
N LEU A 79 -2.01 3.53 10.94
CA LEU A 79 -0.59 3.81 11.19
C LEU A 79 0.04 2.57 11.82
N SER A 80 0.82 1.85 11.03
CA SER A 80 1.58 0.67 11.51
C SER A 80 2.83 1.13 12.23
N LEU A 81 2.89 0.94 13.55
CA LEU A 81 4.00 1.41 14.40
C LEU A 81 5.18 0.43 14.43
N SER A 82 5.21 -0.54 13.53
CA SER A 82 6.27 -1.54 13.41
C SER A 82 7.16 -1.25 12.21
N PRO A 83 8.49 -1.34 12.33
CA PRO A 83 9.42 -1.22 11.21
C PRO A 83 9.28 -2.35 10.17
N ASP A 84 8.76 -3.51 10.58
CA ASP A 84 8.54 -4.67 9.70
C ASP A 84 7.36 -4.51 8.74
N VAL A 85 6.57 -3.42 8.88
CA VAL A 85 5.34 -3.21 8.13
C VAL A 85 5.31 -1.84 7.46
N GLY A 86 4.88 -1.80 6.22
CA GLY A 86 4.62 -0.55 5.51
C GLY A 86 5.78 -0.01 4.67
N GLY A 87 6.80 -0.84 4.39
CA GLY A 87 7.88 -0.47 3.47
C GLY A 87 9.22 -1.12 3.78
N ASN A 88 10.26 -0.58 3.18
CA ASN A 88 11.62 -1.12 3.22
C ASN A 88 12.61 -0.15 3.89
N LEU A 89 12.14 0.76 4.76
CA LEU A 89 13.03 1.69 5.47
C LEU A 89 14.12 1.00 6.28
N PRO A 90 13.85 -0.13 7.00
CA PRO A 90 14.90 -0.84 7.73
C PRO A 90 16.06 -1.34 6.87
N GLU A 91 15.80 -1.69 5.59
CA GLU A 91 16.84 -2.11 4.64
C GLU A 91 17.79 -0.97 4.25
N ILE A 92 17.29 0.28 4.28
CA ILE A 92 18.03 1.48 3.84
C ILE A 92 18.69 2.17 5.03
N LEU A 93 17.96 2.36 6.12
CA LEU A 93 18.37 3.17 7.27
C LEU A 93 18.84 2.36 8.49
N GLY A 94 18.58 1.05 8.49
CA GLY A 94 18.72 0.21 9.67
C GLY A 94 17.47 0.23 10.55
N TYR A 95 17.37 -0.78 11.43
CA TYR A 95 16.17 -1.05 12.23
C TYR A 95 15.92 0.03 13.27
N ASP A 96 16.94 0.34 14.08
CA ASP A 96 16.84 1.31 15.18
C ASP A 96 16.46 2.71 14.68
N ARG A 97 17.11 3.15 13.60
CA ARG A 97 16.81 4.45 13.00
C ARG A 97 15.38 4.52 12.47
N THR A 98 14.89 3.41 11.91
CA THR A 98 13.51 3.33 11.45
C THR A 98 12.53 3.46 12.61
N ILE A 99 12.77 2.77 13.73
CA ILE A 99 11.94 2.88 14.95
C ILE A 99 11.86 4.32 15.45
N GLU A 100 13.01 5.01 15.54
CA GLU A 100 13.06 6.41 15.97
C GLU A 100 12.18 7.30 15.07
N LEU A 101 12.30 7.16 13.75
CA LEU A 101 11.54 7.96 12.79
C LEU A 101 10.04 7.62 12.78
N LEU A 102 9.68 6.35 12.99
CA LEU A 102 8.29 5.94 13.16
C LEU A 102 7.67 6.58 14.40
N LYS A 103 8.39 6.57 15.52
CA LYS A 103 7.95 7.22 16.75
C LYS A 103 7.79 8.73 16.55
N GLU A 104 8.78 9.39 15.96
CA GLU A 104 8.72 10.84 15.70
C GLU A 104 7.55 11.21 14.76
N SER A 105 7.29 10.39 13.74
CA SER A 105 6.13 10.62 12.87
C SER A 105 4.80 10.36 13.59
N ASP A 106 4.72 9.39 14.49
CA ASP A 106 3.54 9.14 15.33
C ASP A 106 3.27 10.31 16.28
N ASP A 107 4.30 10.85 16.94
CA ASP A 107 4.21 12.02 17.79
C ASP A 107 3.65 13.26 17.05
N ILE A 108 4.00 13.41 15.76
CA ILE A 108 3.44 14.46 14.91
C ILE A 108 1.95 14.20 14.65
N TYR A 109 1.53 12.98 14.33
CA TYR A 109 0.11 12.66 14.17
C TYR A 109 -0.68 12.95 15.45
N LEU A 110 -0.15 12.58 16.61
CA LEU A 110 -0.74 12.90 17.93
C LEU A 110 -0.87 14.43 18.14
N LYS A 111 0.18 15.20 17.83
CA LYS A 111 0.15 16.66 17.91
C LYS A 111 -0.97 17.27 17.07
N PHE A 112 -1.30 16.67 15.92
CA PHE A 112 -2.37 17.13 15.04
C PHE A 112 -3.71 16.46 15.33
N GLY A 113 -3.85 15.75 16.45
CA GLY A 113 -5.13 15.27 17.00
C GLY A 113 -5.47 13.83 16.65
N ALA A 114 -4.48 12.98 16.42
CA ALA A 114 -4.69 11.54 16.40
C ALA A 114 -5.06 11.02 17.80
N ASP A 115 -5.87 9.96 17.86
CA ASP A 115 -6.22 9.28 19.09
C ASP A 115 -4.98 8.61 19.72
N GLU A 116 -4.84 8.69 21.03
CA GLU A 116 -3.75 8.05 21.77
C GLU A 116 -3.82 6.53 21.77
N LYS A 117 -5.01 5.96 21.48
CA LYS A 117 -5.22 4.51 21.50
C LYS A 117 -4.37 3.79 20.45
N VAL A 118 -3.65 2.77 20.91
CA VAL A 118 -2.90 1.83 20.08
C VAL A 118 -3.51 0.44 20.22
N TYR A 119 -3.79 -0.20 19.13
CA TYR A 119 -4.34 -1.56 19.10
C TYR A 119 -3.22 -2.60 18.95
N GLY A 120 -3.46 -3.81 19.44
CA GLY A 120 -2.52 -4.94 19.31
C GLY A 120 -1.39 -4.93 20.34
N ILE A 121 -1.61 -4.28 21.52
CA ILE A 121 -0.66 -4.23 22.65
C ILE A 121 -1.29 -4.66 23.98
N ASP A 122 -2.62 -4.65 24.10
CA ASP A 122 -3.30 -4.81 25.38
C ASP A 122 -3.41 -6.26 25.87
N GLU A 123 -3.37 -7.26 24.97
CA GLU A 123 -3.56 -8.69 25.26
C GLU A 123 -2.23 -9.46 25.12
N ALA A 124 -1.26 -9.10 25.94
CA ALA A 124 0.12 -9.62 25.82
C ALA A 124 0.23 -11.16 25.98
N GLU A 125 -0.56 -11.77 26.85
CA GLU A 125 -0.54 -13.22 27.09
C GLU A 125 -1.14 -13.98 25.90
N GLU A 126 -2.28 -13.51 25.38
CA GLU A 126 -2.94 -14.06 24.20
C GLU A 126 -2.05 -13.92 22.96
N ILE A 127 -1.44 -12.75 22.75
CA ILE A 127 -0.49 -12.52 21.66
C ILE A 127 0.71 -13.46 21.77
N ALA A 128 1.24 -13.68 22.99
CA ALA A 128 2.33 -14.62 23.23
C ALA A 128 1.91 -16.09 22.92
N SER A 129 0.66 -16.45 23.24
CA SER A 129 0.08 -17.75 22.89
C SER A 129 -0.02 -17.91 21.37
N ILE A 130 -0.56 -16.94 20.67
CA ILE A 130 -0.66 -16.93 19.20
C ILE A 130 0.73 -17.02 18.57
N ARG A 131 1.71 -16.25 19.09
CA ARG A 131 3.09 -16.30 18.62
C ARG A 131 3.68 -17.71 18.79
N LYS A 132 3.44 -18.37 19.93
CA LYS A 132 3.91 -19.73 20.16
C LYS A 132 3.30 -20.73 19.16
N LYS A 133 2.00 -20.66 18.89
CA LYS A 133 1.33 -21.48 17.87
C LYS A 133 1.94 -21.22 16.48
N ALA A 134 2.14 -19.94 16.12
CA ALA A 134 2.76 -19.56 14.85
C ALA A 134 4.17 -20.17 14.70
N ILE A 135 5.02 -20.06 15.73
CA ILE A 135 6.37 -20.67 15.72
C ILE A 135 6.29 -22.18 15.53
N GLN A 136 5.37 -22.86 16.19
CA GLN A 136 5.18 -24.31 16.05
C GLN A 136 4.77 -24.72 14.63
N ALA A 137 4.03 -23.85 13.93
CA ALA A 137 3.62 -24.00 12.53
C ALA A 137 4.67 -23.46 11.53
N ASN A 138 5.88 -23.09 11.96
CA ASN A 138 6.91 -22.43 11.16
C ASN A 138 6.47 -21.09 10.52
N LEU A 139 5.46 -20.46 11.11
CA LEU A 139 5.01 -19.14 10.75
C LEU A 139 5.70 -18.07 11.60
N LYS A 140 6.00 -16.92 11.01
CA LYS A 140 6.44 -15.72 11.73
C LYS A 140 5.27 -14.80 11.95
N LEU A 141 4.84 -14.59 13.19
CA LEU A 141 3.93 -13.53 13.55
C LEU A 141 4.70 -12.20 13.54
N ILE A 142 4.25 -11.25 12.75
CA ILE A 142 4.75 -9.88 12.72
C ILE A 142 3.89 -9.06 13.68
N GLU A 143 4.48 -8.65 14.78
CA GLU A 143 3.82 -7.72 15.71
C GLU A 143 3.68 -6.35 15.04
N CYS A 144 2.47 -5.90 14.95
CA CYS A 144 2.16 -4.64 14.30
C CYS A 144 1.17 -3.84 15.15
N PRO A 145 1.65 -3.13 16.19
CA PRO A 145 0.82 -2.16 16.87
C PRO A 145 0.28 -1.14 15.87
N ILE A 146 -1.00 -0.83 15.97
CA ILE A 146 -1.67 0.06 15.02
C ILE A 146 -2.35 1.19 15.76
N ARG A 147 -2.04 2.44 15.35
CA ARG A 147 -2.88 3.60 15.62
C ARG A 147 -3.86 3.77 14.49
N HIS A 148 -5.13 3.82 14.80
CA HIS A 148 -6.18 3.92 13.79
C HIS A 148 -6.80 5.31 13.80
N LEU A 149 -6.49 6.12 12.78
CA LEU A 149 -7.03 7.48 12.65
C LEU A 149 -8.53 7.45 12.34
N GLY A 150 -8.97 6.49 11.51
CA GLY A 150 -10.29 6.51 10.91
C GLY A 150 -10.40 7.54 9.78
N THR A 151 -11.31 7.32 8.85
CA THR A 151 -11.42 8.15 7.64
C THR A 151 -11.75 9.62 7.93
N GLU A 152 -12.67 9.86 8.87
CA GLU A 152 -13.12 11.23 9.18
C GLU A 152 -12.08 12.03 9.96
N GLU A 153 -11.47 11.42 10.99
CA GLU A 153 -10.43 12.07 11.77
C GLU A 153 -9.14 12.22 10.98
N GLY A 154 -8.79 11.22 10.15
CA GLY A 154 -7.67 11.32 9.22
C GLY A 154 -7.78 12.53 8.30
N TYR A 155 -8.97 12.79 7.76
CA TYR A 155 -9.24 14.00 6.97
C TYR A 155 -8.98 15.28 7.77
N LYS A 156 -9.46 15.37 9.03
CA LYS A 156 -9.27 16.55 9.90
C LYS A 156 -7.80 16.76 10.25
N ILE A 157 -7.07 15.70 10.55
CA ILE A 157 -5.63 15.75 10.85
C ILE A 157 -4.86 16.31 9.66
N TYR A 158 -5.10 15.78 8.46
CA TYR A 158 -4.44 16.29 7.27
C TYR A 158 -4.88 17.71 6.89
N SER A 159 -6.12 18.12 7.19
CA SER A 159 -6.55 19.49 7.02
C SER A 159 -5.76 20.45 7.92
N ARG A 160 -5.56 20.10 9.19
CA ARG A 160 -4.73 20.87 10.13
C ARG A 160 -3.26 20.93 9.71
N LEU A 161 -2.74 19.83 9.17
CA LEU A 161 -1.38 19.78 8.60
C LEU A 161 -1.24 20.71 7.40
N GLN A 162 -2.21 20.73 6.47
CA GLN A 162 -2.19 21.65 5.32
C GLN A 162 -2.18 23.10 5.79
N GLU A 163 -3.07 23.46 6.71
CA GLU A 163 -3.15 24.81 7.26
C GLU A 163 -1.85 25.20 7.98
N HIS A 164 -1.30 24.31 8.79
CA HIS A 164 -0.04 24.55 9.47
C HIS A 164 1.10 24.84 8.48
N LEU A 165 1.28 24.00 7.46
CA LEU A 165 2.34 24.20 6.47
C LEU A 165 2.18 25.52 5.68
N LEU A 166 0.95 25.91 5.33
CA LEU A 166 0.69 27.19 4.70
C LEU A 166 1.06 28.36 5.62
N ASN A 167 0.72 28.28 6.91
CA ASN A 167 1.05 29.29 7.89
C ASN A 167 2.56 29.40 8.17
N GLU A 168 3.29 28.29 8.04
CA GLU A 168 4.75 28.27 8.11
C GLU A 168 5.43 28.73 6.80
N GLY A 169 4.67 29.13 5.79
CA GLY A 169 5.19 29.67 4.54
C GLY A 169 5.70 28.59 3.57
N VAL A 170 5.03 27.45 3.52
CA VAL A 170 5.20 26.49 2.41
C VAL A 170 4.32 26.93 1.25
N ASP A 171 4.91 27.19 0.09
CA ASP A 171 4.16 27.45 -1.12
C ASP A 171 3.55 26.17 -1.67
N MET A 172 2.27 26.21 -2.05
CA MET A 172 1.56 25.04 -2.57
C MET A 172 0.82 25.37 -3.85
N ILE A 173 1.16 24.66 -4.93
CA ILE A 173 0.48 24.75 -6.23
C ILE A 173 -0.33 23.47 -6.44
N PHE A 174 -1.64 23.63 -6.59
CA PHE A 174 -2.59 22.55 -6.82
C PHE A 174 -3.12 22.56 -8.27
N ASP A 175 -3.80 21.47 -8.65
CA ASP A 175 -4.33 21.28 -10.01
C ASP A 175 -3.24 21.52 -11.08
N THR A 176 -2.00 21.11 -10.77
CA THR A 176 -0.82 21.31 -11.61
C THR A 176 0.09 20.08 -11.56
N MET A 177 0.35 19.49 -12.72
CA MET A 177 1.21 18.31 -12.83
C MET A 177 2.62 18.72 -13.21
N VAL A 178 3.63 18.19 -12.52
CA VAL A 178 5.00 18.28 -13.00
C VAL A 178 5.12 17.35 -14.21
N LYS A 179 5.44 17.93 -15.35
CA LYS A 179 5.63 17.20 -16.62
C LYS A 179 7.03 16.61 -16.73
N ASP A 180 8.02 17.38 -16.28
CA ASP A 180 9.43 17.01 -16.45
C ASP A 180 10.32 17.60 -15.36
N ILE A 181 11.52 17.04 -15.20
CA ILE A 181 12.58 17.54 -14.32
C ILE A 181 13.68 18.13 -15.19
N ILE A 182 14.20 19.29 -14.82
CA ILE A 182 15.34 19.92 -15.49
C ILE A 182 16.60 19.32 -14.89
N ILE A 183 17.38 18.64 -15.72
CA ILE A 183 18.65 18.02 -15.34
C ILE A 183 19.74 18.59 -16.24
N GLU A 184 20.78 19.18 -15.65
CA GLU A 184 21.91 19.74 -16.32
C GLU A 184 23.21 19.15 -15.73
N ASP A 185 24.07 18.59 -16.56
CA ASP A 185 25.34 17.97 -16.14
C ASP A 185 25.19 16.97 -14.95
N GLY A 186 24.12 16.16 -14.96
CA GLY A 186 23.87 15.17 -13.92
C GLY A 186 23.34 15.74 -12.60
N VAL A 187 22.90 17.01 -12.60
CA VAL A 187 22.35 17.71 -11.44
C VAL A 187 20.92 18.16 -11.73
N ALA A 188 20.00 17.85 -10.83
CA ALA A 188 18.63 18.36 -10.91
C ALA A 188 18.62 19.85 -10.54
N LYS A 189 17.98 20.68 -11.36
CA LYS A 189 17.94 22.13 -11.25
C LYS A 189 16.55 22.72 -11.08
N GLY A 190 15.51 21.97 -11.39
CA GLY A 190 14.15 22.45 -11.36
C GLY A 190 13.15 21.49 -11.97
N VAL A 191 11.96 21.98 -12.17
CA VAL A 191 10.83 21.23 -12.73
C VAL A 191 10.09 22.09 -13.77
N ILE A 192 9.44 21.42 -14.71
CA ILE A 192 8.56 22.00 -15.71
C ILE A 192 7.15 21.45 -15.48
N THR A 193 6.15 22.33 -15.38
CA THR A 193 4.76 21.92 -15.21
C THR A 193 4.07 21.64 -16.55
N ASP A 194 2.90 21.03 -16.50
CA ASP A 194 2.01 20.82 -17.65
C ASP A 194 1.46 22.13 -18.23
N LYS A 195 1.52 23.23 -17.46
CA LYS A 195 1.17 24.59 -17.89
C LYS A 195 2.34 25.36 -18.54
N GLY A 196 3.52 24.72 -18.60
CA GLY A 196 4.73 25.31 -19.17
C GLY A 196 5.48 26.27 -18.21
N GLU A 197 5.08 26.31 -16.94
CA GLU A 197 5.77 27.05 -15.90
C GLU A 197 7.06 26.30 -15.49
N THR A 198 8.08 27.07 -15.13
CA THR A 198 9.36 26.53 -14.69
C THR A 198 9.71 27.04 -13.30
N TYR A 199 10.08 26.14 -12.41
CA TYR A 199 10.53 26.44 -11.06
C TYR A 199 11.90 25.83 -10.84
N THR A 200 12.81 26.56 -10.20
CA THR A 200 14.19 26.10 -9.93
C THR A 200 14.42 25.86 -8.45
N ALA A 201 15.26 24.86 -8.12
CA ALA A 201 15.61 24.58 -6.73
C ALA A 201 16.97 23.85 -6.64
N ASP A 202 17.56 23.88 -5.43
CA ASP A 202 18.79 23.15 -5.12
C ASP A 202 18.50 21.66 -4.87
N GLU A 203 17.33 21.34 -4.31
CA GLU A 203 16.88 19.97 -4.01
C GLU A 203 15.48 19.71 -4.59
N ILE A 204 15.33 18.59 -5.29
CA ILE A 204 14.05 18.13 -5.82
C ILE A 204 13.70 16.80 -5.20
N VAL A 205 12.51 16.72 -4.59
CA VAL A 205 12.00 15.54 -3.89
C VAL A 205 10.79 14.98 -4.65
N ALA A 206 10.99 13.86 -5.34
CA ALA A 206 9.92 13.13 -6.03
C ALA A 206 9.15 12.27 -5.03
N ALA A 207 7.98 12.76 -4.60
CA ALA A 207 7.09 12.14 -3.61
C ALA A 207 5.70 11.83 -4.20
N VAL A 208 5.67 11.29 -5.41
CA VAL A 208 4.48 11.22 -6.28
C VAL A 208 3.46 10.14 -5.92
N GLY A 209 3.74 9.31 -4.92
CA GLY A 209 2.87 8.20 -4.52
C GLY A 209 2.69 7.14 -5.63
N ARG A 210 1.81 6.15 -5.39
CA ARG A 210 1.55 5.07 -6.36
C ARG A 210 0.92 5.58 -7.64
N GLU A 211 0.07 6.57 -7.55
CA GLU A 211 -0.62 7.19 -8.69
C GLU A 211 0.33 7.91 -9.65
N GLY A 212 1.47 8.40 -9.16
CA GLY A 212 2.52 9.03 -9.98
C GLY A 212 3.66 8.09 -10.38
N SER A 213 3.56 6.81 -10.06
CA SER A 213 4.65 5.85 -10.27
C SER A 213 4.99 5.61 -11.75
N GLU A 214 4.00 5.67 -12.63
CA GLU A 214 4.22 5.53 -14.07
C GLU A 214 4.98 6.73 -14.64
N TRP A 215 4.57 7.95 -14.24
CA TRP A 215 5.30 9.17 -14.58
C TRP A 215 6.76 9.09 -14.10
N LEU A 216 7.00 8.70 -12.84
CA LEU A 216 8.33 8.59 -12.27
C LEU A 216 9.17 7.52 -12.99
N SER A 217 8.56 6.40 -13.37
CA SER A 217 9.22 5.37 -14.20
C SER A 217 9.59 5.92 -15.60
N GLY A 218 8.77 6.80 -16.16
CA GLY A 218 9.07 7.52 -17.40
C GLY A 218 10.28 8.45 -17.24
N ILE A 219 10.34 9.21 -16.16
CA ILE A 219 11.48 10.07 -15.80
C ILE A 219 12.75 9.23 -15.63
N CYS A 220 12.67 8.10 -14.92
CA CYS A 220 13.81 7.20 -14.74
C CYS A 220 14.38 6.71 -16.08
N ARG A 221 13.52 6.30 -17.01
CA ARG A 221 13.95 5.86 -18.35
C ARG A 221 14.55 7.01 -19.17
N LYS A 222 13.98 8.21 -19.07
CA LYS A 222 14.44 9.38 -19.84
C LYS A 222 15.83 9.85 -19.43
N TYR A 223 16.15 9.78 -18.15
CA TYR A 223 17.36 10.33 -17.57
C TYR A 223 18.33 9.28 -17.02
N ASP A 224 18.14 8.01 -17.40
CA ASP A 224 18.97 6.88 -16.95
C ASP A 224 19.11 6.81 -15.42
N ILE A 225 18.00 7.11 -14.69
CA ILE A 225 17.97 6.93 -13.25
C ILE A 225 17.93 5.43 -12.94
N GLU A 226 18.84 5.00 -12.09
CA GLU A 226 19.01 3.60 -11.74
C GLU A 226 17.77 3.04 -11.03
N THR A 227 17.26 1.91 -11.53
CA THR A 227 16.11 1.20 -10.95
C THR A 227 16.38 -0.28 -10.80
N GLN A 228 15.81 -0.86 -9.79
CA GLN A 228 15.76 -2.30 -9.61
C GLN A 228 14.36 -2.82 -9.96
N VAL A 229 14.32 -3.98 -10.60
CA VAL A 229 13.05 -4.65 -10.87
C VAL A 229 12.34 -4.91 -9.54
N GLY A 230 11.10 -4.43 -9.43
CA GLY A 230 10.27 -4.63 -8.26
C GLY A 230 9.81 -6.07 -8.12
N THR A 231 9.22 -6.37 -6.98
CA THR A 231 8.48 -7.61 -6.73
C THR A 231 7.04 -7.45 -7.20
N VAL A 232 6.36 -8.55 -7.45
CA VAL A 232 4.91 -8.59 -7.55
C VAL A 232 4.39 -9.60 -6.53
N ASP A 233 3.34 -9.24 -5.83
CA ASP A 233 2.64 -10.18 -4.96
C ASP A 233 1.39 -10.66 -5.70
N VAL A 234 1.28 -11.97 -5.85
CA VAL A 234 0.17 -12.63 -6.53
C VAL A 234 -0.40 -13.71 -5.63
N GLY A 235 -1.71 -13.81 -5.55
CA GLY A 235 -2.33 -14.83 -4.72
C GLY A 235 -3.85 -14.80 -4.76
N VAL A 236 -4.43 -15.18 -3.65
CA VAL A 236 -5.89 -15.34 -3.48
C VAL A 236 -6.39 -14.52 -2.30
N ARG A 237 -7.67 -14.19 -2.32
CA ARG A 237 -8.40 -13.83 -1.11
C ARG A 237 -9.06 -15.06 -0.55
N VAL A 238 -8.82 -15.29 0.72
CA VAL A 238 -9.42 -16.39 1.48
C VAL A 238 -10.64 -15.86 2.22
N GLU A 239 -11.71 -16.62 2.24
CA GLU A 239 -12.89 -16.34 3.05
C GLU A 239 -13.23 -17.57 3.89
N VAL A 240 -13.37 -17.34 5.19
CA VAL A 240 -13.72 -18.35 6.21
C VAL A 240 -14.80 -17.79 7.12
N ARG A 241 -15.43 -18.65 7.91
CA ARG A 241 -16.33 -18.23 8.98
C ARG A 241 -15.55 -17.41 10.02
N ASP A 242 -16.20 -16.41 10.62
CA ASP A 242 -15.60 -15.56 11.66
C ASP A 242 -15.04 -16.37 12.83
N GLU A 243 -15.73 -17.47 13.19
CA GLU A 243 -15.33 -18.34 14.29
C GLU A 243 -13.94 -18.96 14.11
N ILE A 244 -13.48 -19.17 12.86
CA ILE A 244 -12.15 -19.70 12.56
C ILE A 244 -11.05 -18.68 12.90
N MET A 245 -11.32 -17.39 12.70
CA MET A 245 -10.35 -16.31 12.91
C MET A 245 -10.56 -15.56 14.22
N GLU A 246 -11.53 -15.97 15.06
CA GLU A 246 -11.95 -15.23 16.25
C GLU A 246 -10.78 -14.95 17.22
N GLU A 247 -9.98 -15.97 17.53
CA GLU A 247 -8.82 -15.84 18.43
C GLU A 247 -7.82 -14.79 17.93
N LEU A 248 -7.50 -14.83 16.62
CA LEU A 248 -6.58 -13.86 16.01
C LEU A 248 -7.19 -12.46 15.95
N ASN A 249 -8.44 -12.36 15.53
CA ASN A 249 -9.12 -11.07 15.35
C ASN A 249 -9.41 -10.34 16.67
N LYS A 250 -9.56 -11.09 17.77
CA LYS A 250 -9.79 -10.53 19.10
C LYS A 250 -8.52 -9.90 19.66
N SER A 251 -7.39 -10.60 19.57
CA SER A 251 -6.15 -10.18 20.22
C SER A 251 -5.26 -9.30 19.32
N LEU A 252 -5.42 -9.43 18.00
CA LEU A 252 -4.65 -8.69 17.00
C LEU A 252 -5.59 -7.84 16.16
N TYR A 253 -5.30 -6.55 16.04
CA TYR A 253 -6.06 -5.68 15.14
C TYR A 253 -6.01 -6.15 13.68
N GLU A 254 -4.85 -6.64 13.26
CA GLU A 254 -4.61 -7.23 11.95
C GLU A 254 -3.50 -8.28 12.07
N ALA A 255 -3.87 -9.55 11.97
CA ALA A 255 -2.89 -10.64 12.01
C ALA A 255 -1.99 -10.61 10.77
N LYS A 256 -0.69 -10.44 10.99
CA LYS A 256 0.32 -10.47 9.93
C LYS A 256 1.21 -11.69 10.14
N LEU A 257 0.93 -12.74 9.40
CA LEU A 257 1.67 -13.99 9.42
C LEU A 257 2.48 -14.15 8.13
N VAL A 258 3.73 -14.52 8.27
CA VAL A 258 4.66 -14.77 7.16
C VAL A 258 5.14 -16.19 7.23
N TYR A 259 5.17 -16.84 6.08
CA TYR A 259 5.64 -18.22 5.87
C TYR A 259 6.66 -18.27 4.76
N TYR A 260 7.67 -19.10 4.92
CA TYR A 260 8.55 -19.50 3.83
C TYR A 260 8.24 -20.96 3.50
N THR A 261 7.74 -21.18 2.28
CA THR A 261 7.20 -22.48 1.89
C THR A 261 8.27 -23.56 1.82
N PRO A 262 8.04 -24.76 2.36
CA PRO A 262 9.04 -25.84 2.36
C PRO A 262 9.46 -26.29 0.96
N THR A 263 8.53 -26.24 0.00
CA THR A 263 8.80 -26.73 -1.35
C THR A 263 9.68 -25.77 -2.16
N PHE A 264 9.45 -24.46 -2.06
CA PHE A 264 10.09 -23.48 -2.95
C PHE A 264 10.84 -22.36 -2.23
N ASP A 265 10.80 -22.32 -0.89
CA ASP A 265 11.35 -21.24 -0.07
C ASP A 265 10.81 -19.86 -0.49
N ASP A 266 9.57 -19.83 -0.97
CA ASP A 266 8.90 -18.60 -1.36
C ASP A 266 8.22 -17.96 -0.16
N LYS A 267 8.30 -16.64 -0.08
CA LYS A 267 7.64 -15.85 0.96
C LYS A 267 6.16 -15.73 0.67
N VAL A 268 5.32 -16.29 1.56
CA VAL A 268 3.87 -16.10 1.55
C VAL A 268 3.46 -15.32 2.81
N ARG A 269 2.49 -14.43 2.67
CA ARG A 269 2.04 -13.63 3.80
C ARG A 269 0.53 -13.41 3.83
N VAL A 270 -0.02 -13.38 5.03
CA VAL A 270 -1.37 -12.85 5.29
C VAL A 270 -1.33 -11.33 5.15
N PHE A 271 -2.30 -10.77 4.45
CA PHE A 271 -2.41 -9.35 4.22
C PHE A 271 -3.88 -8.89 4.25
N CYS A 272 -4.13 -7.68 4.78
CA CYS A 272 -5.44 -7.03 4.75
C CYS A 272 -6.58 -7.94 5.24
N SER A 273 -6.54 -8.32 6.54
CA SER A 273 -7.62 -9.06 7.20
C SER A 273 -8.82 -8.14 7.46
N ASN A 274 -10.00 -8.64 7.17
CA ASN A 274 -11.28 -7.95 7.31
C ASN A 274 -12.25 -8.85 8.10
N PRO A 275 -12.24 -8.75 9.44
CA PRO A 275 -13.19 -9.46 10.29
C PRO A 275 -14.63 -9.04 9.99
N SER A 276 -15.56 -9.99 9.92
CA SER A 276 -16.97 -9.79 9.60
C SER A 276 -17.17 -8.92 8.34
N GLY A 277 -16.24 -9.03 7.39
CA GLY A 277 -16.19 -8.22 6.19
C GLY A 277 -16.73 -8.95 4.95
N GLU A 278 -16.67 -8.30 3.82
CA GLU A 278 -17.05 -8.88 2.53
C GLU A 278 -15.89 -8.92 1.54
N VAL A 279 -15.90 -9.90 0.67
CA VAL A 279 -15.03 -9.95 -0.51
C VAL A 279 -15.58 -9.01 -1.57
N ALA A 280 -14.72 -8.24 -2.21
CA ALA A 280 -15.11 -7.21 -3.17
C ALA A 280 -14.26 -7.29 -4.44
N THR A 281 -14.81 -6.77 -5.54
CA THR A 281 -14.06 -6.58 -6.79
C THR A 281 -13.45 -5.18 -6.83
N GLU A 282 -12.17 -5.10 -7.15
CA GLU A 282 -11.45 -3.87 -7.44
C GLU A 282 -11.14 -3.80 -8.95
N TYR A 283 -11.45 -2.67 -9.58
CA TYR A 283 -11.20 -2.46 -10.99
C TYR A 283 -10.03 -1.52 -11.21
N TYR A 284 -9.08 -1.97 -12.02
CA TYR A 284 -7.97 -1.18 -12.55
C TYR A 284 -8.29 -0.63 -13.95
N GLU A 285 -7.33 0.13 -14.50
CA GLU A 285 -7.45 0.65 -15.87
C GLU A 285 -7.76 -0.47 -16.87
N ASN A 286 -8.52 -0.13 -17.91
CA ASN A 286 -8.99 -1.04 -18.95
C ASN A 286 -9.94 -2.16 -18.46
N GLY A 287 -10.58 -1.98 -17.31
CA GLY A 287 -11.57 -2.92 -16.80
C GLY A 287 -10.99 -4.21 -16.20
N LEU A 288 -9.68 -4.23 -15.90
CA LEU A 288 -9.04 -5.37 -15.24
C LEU A 288 -9.60 -5.52 -13.82
N ALA A 289 -10.29 -6.62 -13.56
CA ALA A 289 -10.84 -6.95 -12.25
C ALA A 289 -9.85 -7.79 -11.43
N VAL A 290 -9.64 -7.40 -10.18
CA VAL A 290 -8.93 -8.19 -9.18
C VAL A 290 -9.75 -8.25 -7.90
N VAL A 291 -9.50 -9.23 -7.06
CA VAL A 291 -10.22 -9.36 -5.79
C VAL A 291 -9.58 -8.47 -4.71
N ASN A 292 -10.42 -7.96 -3.83
CA ASN A 292 -10.06 -7.24 -2.60
C ASN A 292 -11.08 -7.57 -1.50
N GLY A 293 -11.00 -6.93 -0.34
CA GLY A 293 -11.96 -7.08 0.74
C GLY A 293 -12.24 -5.77 1.44
N HIS A 294 -13.40 -5.69 2.07
CA HIS A 294 -13.82 -4.56 2.88
C HIS A 294 -14.31 -5.01 4.25
N ALA A 295 -14.01 -4.20 5.27
CA ALA A 295 -14.60 -4.30 6.59
C ALA A 295 -15.49 -3.07 6.85
N TYR A 296 -16.60 -3.28 7.56
CA TYR A 296 -17.55 -2.23 7.90
C TYR A 296 -17.52 -1.94 9.40
N LYS A 297 -17.64 -0.66 9.78
CA LYS A 297 -17.80 -0.27 11.19
C LYS A 297 -19.25 -0.48 11.68
N ALA A 298 -20.23 -0.21 10.81
CA ALA A 298 -21.65 -0.36 11.15
C ALA A 298 -22.05 -1.84 11.14
N ASP A 299 -22.67 -2.29 12.25
CA ASP A 299 -23.03 -3.71 12.44
C ASP A 299 -24.01 -4.21 11.39
N GLU A 300 -24.84 -3.36 10.83
CA GLU A 300 -25.82 -3.69 9.78
C GLU A 300 -25.19 -4.20 8.46
N TYR A 301 -23.89 -3.90 8.23
CA TYR A 301 -23.16 -4.34 7.04
C TYR A 301 -22.17 -5.47 7.34
N LYS A 302 -22.05 -5.87 8.59
CA LYS A 302 -21.18 -6.98 8.97
C LYS A 302 -21.73 -8.30 8.47
N THR A 303 -20.82 -9.16 8.03
CA THR A 303 -21.13 -10.54 7.64
C THR A 303 -20.74 -11.50 8.76
N ASN A 304 -20.97 -12.80 8.56
CA ASN A 304 -20.50 -13.85 9.47
C ASN A 304 -19.16 -14.45 8.98
N ASN A 305 -18.46 -13.76 8.08
CA ASN A 305 -17.23 -14.27 7.48
C ASN A 305 -16.08 -13.27 7.66
N THR A 306 -14.91 -13.78 7.94
CA THR A 306 -13.65 -13.05 7.83
C THR A 306 -13.02 -13.34 6.47
N ASN A 307 -12.46 -12.31 5.83
CA ASN A 307 -11.66 -12.51 4.64
C ASN A 307 -10.29 -11.83 4.74
N PHE A 308 -9.29 -12.42 4.11
CA PHE A 308 -7.93 -11.91 4.06
C PHE A 308 -7.21 -12.36 2.78
N ALA A 309 -6.17 -11.63 2.37
CA ALA A 309 -5.33 -12.03 1.25
C ALA A 309 -4.21 -12.96 1.67
N LEU A 310 -3.95 -14.00 0.88
CA LEU A 310 -2.70 -14.75 0.86
C LEU A 310 -1.92 -14.35 -0.38
N LEU A 311 -0.77 -13.71 -0.15
CA LEU A 311 0.05 -13.16 -1.20
C LEU A 311 1.41 -13.85 -1.24
N VAL A 312 1.73 -14.41 -2.39
CA VAL A 312 3.04 -15.01 -2.70
C VAL A 312 3.90 -13.93 -3.35
N SER A 313 5.02 -13.60 -2.73
CA SER A 313 5.96 -12.60 -3.24
C SER A 313 6.87 -13.21 -4.30
N LYS A 314 6.82 -12.68 -5.51
CA LYS A 314 7.67 -13.16 -6.62
C LYS A 314 8.70 -12.12 -7.01
N ASN A 315 9.95 -12.57 -6.99
CA ASN A 315 11.10 -11.86 -7.51
C ASN A 315 11.49 -12.45 -8.87
N PHE A 316 11.97 -11.59 -9.75
CA PHE A 316 12.40 -12.01 -11.08
C PHE A 316 13.86 -11.67 -11.31
N THR A 317 14.52 -12.52 -12.10
CA THR A 317 15.91 -12.33 -12.50
C THR A 317 16.01 -11.81 -13.94
N LYS A 318 17.14 -11.19 -14.27
CA LYS A 318 17.43 -10.80 -15.66
C LYS A 318 17.27 -12.01 -16.60
N PRO A 319 16.76 -11.82 -17.84
CA PRO A 319 16.49 -10.53 -18.49
C PRO A 319 15.11 -9.93 -18.23
N PHE A 320 14.25 -10.55 -17.43
CA PHE A 320 12.88 -10.10 -17.19
C PHE A 320 12.85 -8.82 -16.34
N LYS A 321 12.06 -7.81 -16.78
CA LYS A 321 12.01 -6.49 -16.16
C LYS A 321 10.59 -5.97 -15.91
N GLU A 322 9.55 -6.79 -16.15
CA GLU A 322 8.16 -6.35 -16.22
C GLU A 322 7.25 -7.08 -15.21
N PRO A 323 7.57 -7.07 -13.89
CA PRO A 323 6.80 -7.81 -12.88
C PRO A 323 5.33 -7.37 -12.81
N ILE A 324 5.05 -6.09 -13.05
CA ILE A 324 3.68 -5.56 -13.11
C ILE A 324 2.91 -6.22 -14.26
N GLN A 325 3.53 -6.36 -15.43
CA GLN A 325 2.91 -7.01 -16.58
C GLN A 325 2.63 -8.49 -16.32
N TYR A 326 3.54 -9.18 -15.63
CA TYR A 326 3.31 -10.55 -15.21
C TYR A 326 2.04 -10.69 -14.34
N GLY A 327 1.90 -9.84 -13.31
CA GLY A 327 0.70 -9.84 -12.47
C GLY A 327 -0.57 -9.47 -13.25
N LYS A 328 -0.49 -8.48 -14.15
CA LYS A 328 -1.60 -8.11 -15.04
C LYS A 328 -2.02 -9.26 -15.94
N HIS A 329 -1.09 -10.02 -16.51
CA HIS A 329 -1.40 -11.18 -17.35
C HIS A 329 -2.13 -12.29 -16.60
N ILE A 330 -1.70 -12.59 -15.35
CA ILE A 330 -2.40 -13.57 -14.51
C ILE A 330 -3.83 -13.09 -14.22
N ALA A 331 -4.02 -11.83 -13.88
CA ALA A 331 -5.35 -11.28 -13.64
C ALA A 331 -6.21 -11.26 -14.91
N GLN A 332 -5.65 -10.92 -16.07
CA GLN A 332 -6.33 -10.97 -17.37
C GLN A 332 -6.77 -12.39 -17.73
N LEU A 333 -5.93 -13.39 -17.45
CA LEU A 333 -6.27 -14.79 -17.68
C LEU A 333 -7.46 -15.22 -16.82
N SER A 334 -7.49 -14.83 -15.55
CA SER A 334 -8.65 -15.06 -14.68
C SER A 334 -9.91 -14.38 -15.22
N ASN A 335 -9.82 -13.10 -15.59
CA ASN A 335 -10.96 -12.36 -16.10
C ASN A 335 -11.54 -12.96 -17.41
N MET A 336 -10.67 -13.49 -18.27
CA MET A 336 -11.09 -14.17 -19.49
C MET A 336 -11.94 -15.41 -19.19
N LEU A 337 -11.62 -16.14 -18.10
CA LEU A 337 -12.33 -17.37 -17.72
C LEU A 337 -13.69 -17.11 -17.05
N CYS A 338 -13.94 -15.90 -16.55
CA CYS A 338 -15.15 -15.55 -15.80
C CYS A 338 -15.83 -14.26 -16.27
N ASP A 339 -15.63 -13.89 -17.54
CA ASP A 339 -16.27 -12.72 -18.18
C ASP A 339 -16.05 -11.42 -17.39
N GLY A 340 -14.81 -11.14 -17.01
CA GLY A 340 -14.43 -9.93 -16.29
C GLY A 340 -14.83 -9.89 -14.82
N LYS A 341 -15.30 -11.00 -14.25
CA LYS A 341 -15.63 -11.16 -12.83
C LYS A 341 -14.46 -11.79 -12.04
N ILE A 342 -14.76 -12.30 -10.85
CA ILE A 342 -13.79 -12.97 -9.96
C ILE A 342 -14.13 -14.46 -9.90
N LEU A 343 -13.10 -15.31 -10.04
CA LEU A 343 -13.23 -16.75 -9.83
C LEU A 343 -13.30 -17.06 -8.34
N VAL A 344 -14.11 -18.05 -7.96
CA VAL A 344 -14.14 -18.64 -6.62
C VAL A 344 -13.98 -20.15 -6.71
N GLN A 345 -13.13 -20.70 -5.81
CA GLN A 345 -12.89 -22.13 -5.70
C GLN A 345 -12.87 -22.54 -4.24
N ARG A 346 -13.46 -23.70 -3.90
CA ARG A 346 -13.36 -24.30 -2.58
C ARG A 346 -11.94 -24.87 -2.40
N PHE A 347 -11.37 -24.74 -1.21
CA PHE A 347 -10.02 -25.24 -0.94
C PHE A 347 -9.88 -26.75 -1.18
N GLY A 348 -10.86 -27.56 -0.77
CA GLY A 348 -10.84 -28.98 -1.07
C GLY A 348 -10.88 -29.32 -2.56
N ASP A 349 -11.51 -28.52 -3.39
CA ASP A 349 -11.48 -28.68 -4.85
C ASP A 349 -10.16 -28.21 -5.44
N PHE A 350 -9.58 -27.12 -4.89
CA PHE A 350 -8.26 -26.60 -5.25
C PHE A 350 -7.15 -27.65 -5.04
N VAL A 351 -7.10 -28.25 -3.86
CA VAL A 351 -6.11 -29.31 -3.53
C VAL A 351 -6.26 -30.53 -4.41
N ARG A 352 -7.52 -30.90 -4.77
CA ARG A 352 -7.79 -32.07 -5.63
C ARG A 352 -7.64 -31.77 -7.13
N GLY A 353 -7.25 -30.54 -7.50
CA GLY A 353 -7.08 -30.13 -8.88
C GLY A 353 -8.36 -30.24 -9.70
N ARG A 354 -9.49 -29.82 -9.16
CA ARG A 354 -10.79 -29.89 -9.84
C ARG A 354 -11.60 -28.61 -9.68
N ARG A 355 -12.39 -28.31 -10.69
CA ARG A 355 -13.30 -27.16 -10.69
C ARG A 355 -14.32 -27.23 -9.55
N THR A 356 -14.57 -26.11 -8.88
CA THR A 356 -15.77 -25.93 -8.04
C THR A 356 -17.00 -25.69 -8.92
N THR A 357 -18.14 -26.23 -8.52
CA THR A 357 -19.43 -26.05 -9.22
C THR A 357 -20.43 -25.30 -8.34
N GLU A 358 -21.48 -24.76 -8.95
CA GLU A 358 -22.58 -24.08 -8.23
C GLU A 358 -23.20 -24.98 -7.15
N GLU A 359 -23.43 -26.25 -7.47
CA GLU A 359 -24.04 -27.21 -6.53
C GLU A 359 -23.14 -27.45 -5.30
N ARG A 360 -21.80 -27.37 -5.48
CA ARG A 360 -20.87 -27.50 -4.35
C ARG A 360 -20.86 -26.23 -3.50
N LEU A 361 -20.95 -25.05 -4.10
CA LEU A 361 -21.05 -23.79 -3.35
C LEU A 361 -22.36 -23.69 -2.55
N VAL A 362 -23.48 -24.12 -3.13
CA VAL A 362 -24.78 -24.10 -2.42
C VAL A 362 -24.78 -24.99 -1.18
N ARG A 363 -24.01 -26.07 -1.17
CA ARG A 363 -23.89 -26.98 -0.01
C ARG A 363 -22.81 -26.59 1.00
N ASN A 364 -22.09 -25.51 0.73
CA ASN A 364 -20.96 -25.07 1.55
C ASN A 364 -21.47 -24.37 2.83
N ASN A 365 -20.79 -24.57 3.97
CA ASN A 365 -21.09 -23.86 5.21
C ASN A 365 -20.74 -22.37 5.14
N ILE A 366 -19.83 -22.01 4.24
CA ILE A 366 -19.46 -20.63 3.97
C ILE A 366 -20.25 -20.14 2.77
N THR A 367 -21.14 -19.19 2.98
CA THR A 367 -21.85 -18.51 1.89
C THR A 367 -20.95 -17.42 1.32
N PRO A 368 -20.61 -17.44 0.02
CA PRO A 368 -19.80 -16.38 -0.61
C PRO A 368 -20.39 -15.00 -0.38
N THR A 369 -19.59 -14.06 0.13
CA THR A 369 -20.01 -12.67 0.29
C THR A 369 -19.96 -11.91 -1.03
N LEU A 370 -19.04 -12.24 -1.94
CA LEU A 370 -19.04 -11.74 -3.32
C LEU A 370 -20.07 -12.53 -4.17
N LYS A 371 -21.28 -11.98 -4.29
CA LYS A 371 -22.44 -12.65 -4.86
C LYS A 371 -22.34 -13.00 -6.33
N ASP A 372 -21.52 -12.27 -7.09
CA ASP A 372 -21.32 -12.45 -8.54
C ASP A 372 -20.02 -13.17 -8.86
N ALA A 373 -19.34 -13.74 -7.86
CA ALA A 373 -18.18 -14.58 -8.08
C ALA A 373 -18.56 -15.85 -8.86
N VAL A 374 -17.70 -16.25 -9.79
CA VAL A 374 -17.93 -17.39 -10.70
C VAL A 374 -17.21 -18.62 -10.19
N PRO A 375 -17.90 -19.73 -9.91
CA PRO A 375 -17.24 -21.00 -9.56
C PRO A 375 -16.32 -21.49 -10.67
N GLY A 376 -15.08 -21.78 -10.31
CA GLY A 376 -14.09 -22.12 -11.34
C GLY A 376 -12.93 -22.96 -10.82
N ASP A 377 -11.85 -22.91 -11.57
CA ASP A 377 -10.61 -23.64 -11.31
C ASP A 377 -9.42 -22.69 -11.41
N LEU A 378 -8.81 -22.37 -10.28
CA LEU A 378 -7.65 -21.48 -10.19
C LEU A 378 -6.37 -22.11 -10.76
N SER A 379 -6.34 -23.44 -10.98
CA SER A 379 -5.22 -24.13 -11.64
C SER A 379 -5.07 -23.75 -13.11
N LEU A 380 -6.13 -23.22 -13.74
CA LEU A 380 -6.08 -22.67 -15.09
C LEU A 380 -5.51 -21.24 -15.14
N VAL A 381 -5.27 -20.64 -13.98
CA VAL A 381 -4.81 -19.23 -13.84
C VAL A 381 -3.42 -19.16 -13.25
N PHE A 382 -3.19 -19.84 -12.13
CA PHE A 382 -1.93 -19.77 -11.41
C PHE A 382 -0.91 -20.79 -11.92
N PRO A 383 0.38 -20.41 -12.03
CA PRO A 383 1.47 -21.38 -12.12
C PRO A 383 1.45 -22.35 -10.93
N TYR A 384 1.84 -23.59 -11.15
CA TYR A 384 1.92 -24.65 -10.13
C TYR A 384 2.64 -24.17 -8.86
N ARG A 385 3.74 -23.44 -9.00
CA ARG A 385 4.52 -22.91 -7.88
C ARG A 385 3.67 -22.04 -6.96
N ILE A 386 2.90 -21.11 -7.50
CA ILE A 386 2.01 -20.23 -6.71
C ILE A 386 0.90 -21.03 -6.04
N MET A 387 0.33 -22.01 -6.73
CA MET A 387 -0.69 -22.88 -6.16
C MET A 387 -0.14 -23.67 -4.97
N LYS A 388 1.05 -24.26 -5.12
CA LYS A 388 1.69 -25.03 -4.04
C LYS A 388 2.04 -24.14 -2.83
N ASP A 389 2.53 -22.94 -3.08
CA ASP A 389 2.82 -21.97 -2.01
C ASP A 389 1.55 -21.59 -1.21
N ILE A 390 0.42 -21.40 -1.89
CA ILE A 390 -0.88 -21.10 -1.25
C ILE A 390 -1.36 -22.30 -0.44
N GLU A 391 -1.29 -23.51 -1.00
CA GLU A 391 -1.69 -24.75 -0.34
C GLU A 391 -0.91 -24.95 0.97
N GLU A 392 0.42 -24.85 0.92
CA GLU A 392 1.30 -25.02 2.08
C GLU A 392 1.03 -23.96 3.16
N MET A 393 0.79 -22.71 2.76
CA MET A 393 0.45 -21.65 3.70
C MET A 393 -0.90 -21.89 4.39
N ILE A 394 -1.91 -22.40 3.69
CA ILE A 394 -3.23 -22.70 4.28
C ILE A 394 -3.10 -23.83 5.31
N TYR A 395 -2.33 -24.88 5.04
CA TYR A 395 -2.06 -25.94 6.02
C TYR A 395 -1.29 -25.42 7.23
N ALA A 396 -0.30 -24.54 7.03
CA ALA A 396 0.42 -23.94 8.15
C ALA A 396 -0.49 -23.02 8.99
N LEU A 397 -1.43 -22.30 8.36
CA LEU A 397 -2.43 -21.51 9.07
C LEU A 397 -3.40 -22.37 9.88
N ASP A 398 -3.74 -23.56 9.40
CA ASP A 398 -4.64 -24.50 10.09
C ASP A 398 -4.08 -24.96 11.44
N GLU A 399 -2.76 -25.04 11.58
CA GLU A 399 -2.09 -25.31 12.86
C GLU A 399 -2.27 -24.17 13.89
N VAL A 400 -2.47 -22.94 13.41
CA VAL A 400 -2.70 -21.76 14.27
C VAL A 400 -4.18 -21.52 14.51
N THR A 401 -4.98 -21.67 13.47
CA THR A 401 -6.44 -21.51 13.49
C THR A 401 -7.12 -22.74 12.89
N PRO A 402 -7.39 -23.76 13.71
CA PRO A 402 -7.99 -25.01 13.25
C PRO A 402 -9.31 -24.80 12.50
N GLY A 403 -9.43 -25.43 11.33
CA GLY A 403 -10.55 -25.27 10.41
C GLY A 403 -10.22 -24.38 9.19
N MET A 404 -9.04 -23.75 9.16
CA MET A 404 -8.58 -22.97 8.01
C MET A 404 -8.43 -23.84 6.75
N ALA A 405 -7.90 -25.06 6.87
CA ALA A 405 -7.73 -26.01 5.77
C ALA A 405 -8.99 -26.85 5.49
N SER A 406 -10.18 -26.38 5.92
CA SER A 406 -11.42 -27.04 5.57
C SER A 406 -11.62 -27.10 4.05
N ASP A 407 -12.17 -28.22 3.55
CA ASP A 407 -12.60 -28.36 2.16
C ASP A 407 -13.51 -27.20 1.69
N GLU A 408 -14.18 -26.55 2.63
CA GLU A 408 -15.20 -25.51 2.40
C GLU A 408 -14.67 -24.08 2.45
N THR A 409 -13.42 -23.86 2.87
CA THR A 409 -12.74 -22.57 2.78
C THR A 409 -12.75 -22.07 1.35
N LEU A 410 -13.11 -20.80 1.15
CA LEU A 410 -13.25 -20.22 -0.18
C LEU A 410 -12.00 -19.44 -0.57
N LEU A 411 -11.55 -19.67 -1.80
CA LEU A 411 -10.42 -18.99 -2.42
C LEU A 411 -10.91 -18.20 -3.63
N TYR A 412 -10.69 -16.89 -3.61
CA TYR A 412 -11.03 -16.01 -4.73
C TYR A 412 -9.77 -15.57 -5.46
N GLY A 413 -9.77 -15.64 -6.75
CA GLY A 413 -8.62 -15.28 -7.58
C GLY A 413 -8.95 -14.35 -8.73
N VAL A 414 -8.08 -13.44 -8.99
CA VAL A 414 -6.71 -13.25 -8.49
C VAL A 414 -6.64 -12.01 -7.60
N GLU A 415 -5.93 -12.11 -6.49
CA GLU A 415 -5.45 -10.92 -5.79
C GLU A 415 -4.04 -10.60 -6.27
N VAL A 416 -3.83 -9.37 -6.70
CA VAL A 416 -2.51 -8.89 -7.15
C VAL A 416 -2.23 -7.55 -6.49
N LYS A 417 -1.01 -7.40 -6.00
CA LYS A 417 -0.51 -6.09 -5.56
C LYS A 417 0.64 -5.68 -6.47
N PHE A 418 0.38 -4.61 -7.21
CA PHE A 418 1.35 -4.02 -8.11
C PHE A 418 2.22 -3.03 -7.33
N TYR A 419 3.53 -3.21 -7.41
CA TYR A 419 4.49 -2.28 -6.82
C TYR A 419 5.28 -1.60 -7.94
N SER A 420 5.57 -0.32 -7.75
CA SER A 420 6.44 0.43 -8.64
C SER A 420 7.82 -0.20 -8.70
N ASN A 421 8.57 0.05 -9.78
CA ASN A 421 9.99 -0.27 -9.80
C ASN A 421 10.69 0.44 -8.64
N LYS A 422 11.55 -0.28 -7.92
CA LYS A 422 12.34 0.30 -6.84
C LYS A 422 13.39 1.21 -7.45
N ILE A 423 13.32 2.49 -7.13
CA ILE A 423 14.36 3.43 -7.52
C ILE A 423 15.56 3.18 -6.60
N LEU A 424 16.74 3.02 -7.20
CA LEU A 424 17.97 2.88 -6.43
C LEU A 424 18.39 4.25 -5.91
N THR A 425 18.56 4.32 -4.61
CA THR A 425 18.99 5.54 -3.89
C THR A 425 20.06 5.18 -2.88
N ASN A 426 20.85 6.17 -2.50
CA ASN A 426 21.69 6.04 -1.32
C ASN A 426 20.87 6.11 -0.02
N LYS A 427 21.52 6.08 1.14
CA LYS A 427 20.87 6.18 2.45
C LYS A 427 20.17 7.51 2.72
N ASP A 428 20.49 8.53 1.93
CA ASP A 428 19.88 9.86 1.97
C ASP A 428 18.72 10.00 0.96
N PHE A 429 18.31 8.90 0.35
CA PHE A 429 17.28 8.80 -0.70
C PHE A 429 17.60 9.61 -1.96
N GLU A 430 18.85 10.00 -2.17
CA GLU A 430 19.31 10.65 -3.38
C GLU A 430 19.58 9.60 -4.47
N THR A 431 19.14 9.86 -5.68
CA THR A 431 19.35 9.01 -6.85
C THR A 431 20.77 9.18 -7.39
N ASN A 432 21.10 8.53 -8.51
CA ASN A 432 22.35 8.81 -9.24
C ASN A 432 22.36 10.22 -9.89
N ILE A 433 21.25 10.96 -9.87
CA ILE A 433 21.19 12.37 -10.26
C ILE A 433 21.31 13.22 -8.99
N LYS A 434 22.37 14.04 -8.90
CA LYS A 434 22.61 14.90 -7.75
C LYS A 434 21.45 15.89 -7.55
N GLY A 435 21.02 16.09 -6.30
CA GLY A 435 19.91 16.99 -5.97
C GLY A 435 18.52 16.41 -6.31
N LEU A 436 18.43 15.17 -6.79
CA LEU A 436 17.15 14.49 -7.00
C LEU A 436 16.99 13.34 -6.01
N ARG A 437 15.98 13.45 -5.17
CA ARG A 437 15.60 12.44 -4.20
C ARG A 437 14.28 11.77 -4.59
N ALA A 438 14.17 10.47 -4.32
CA ALA A 438 12.96 9.70 -4.62
C ALA A 438 12.46 9.01 -3.34
N ILE A 439 11.22 9.31 -2.92
CA ILE A 439 10.66 8.89 -1.64
C ILE A 439 9.23 8.36 -1.75
N GLY A 440 8.79 7.69 -0.70
CA GLY A 440 7.42 7.22 -0.57
C GLY A 440 7.08 6.03 -1.47
N ASP A 441 5.77 5.80 -1.63
CA ASP A 441 5.23 4.63 -2.35
C ASP A 441 5.56 4.66 -3.85
N GLY A 442 5.69 5.85 -4.45
CA GLY A 442 6.01 6.00 -5.87
C GLY A 442 7.41 5.54 -6.23
N ALA A 443 8.35 5.67 -5.31
CA ALA A 443 9.73 5.20 -5.42
C ALA A 443 9.90 3.74 -4.97
N SER A 444 8.82 3.07 -4.55
CA SER A 444 8.81 1.73 -3.96
C SER A 444 9.63 1.57 -2.68
N VAL A 445 9.85 2.69 -1.97
CA VAL A 445 10.52 2.72 -0.67
C VAL A 445 9.56 2.37 0.46
N THR A 446 8.33 2.92 0.40
CA THR A 446 7.29 2.70 1.40
C THR A 446 6.01 2.13 0.78
N ARG A 447 5.11 1.65 1.62
CA ARG A 447 3.82 1.04 1.22
C ARG A 447 2.67 1.38 2.17
N GLY A 448 2.90 2.28 3.11
CA GLY A 448 1.92 2.66 4.12
C GLY A 448 2.20 4.05 4.69
N LEU A 449 1.17 4.63 5.31
CA LEU A 449 1.19 6.02 5.80
C LEU A 449 2.36 6.30 6.74
N GLN A 450 2.57 5.42 7.72
CA GLN A 450 3.55 5.64 8.79
C GLN A 450 4.99 5.64 8.25
N GLN A 451 5.36 4.63 7.45
CA GLN A 451 6.69 4.62 6.85
C GLN A 451 6.87 5.73 5.81
N ALA A 452 5.82 6.13 5.07
CA ALA A 452 5.89 7.26 4.17
C ALA A 452 6.18 8.57 4.92
N SER A 453 5.53 8.79 6.06
CA SER A 453 5.77 9.94 6.94
C SER A 453 7.19 9.93 7.50
N ALA A 454 7.64 8.80 8.04
CA ALA A 454 9.00 8.60 8.54
C ALA A 454 10.07 8.82 7.45
N ASN A 455 9.81 8.39 6.22
CA ASN A 455 10.69 8.62 5.07
C ASN A 455 10.83 10.12 4.77
N GLY A 456 9.73 10.87 4.84
CA GLY A 456 9.76 12.32 4.70
C GLY A 456 10.64 12.99 5.74
N LEU A 457 10.51 12.62 7.02
CA LEU A 457 11.36 13.12 8.11
C LEU A 457 12.84 12.82 7.87
N SER A 458 13.16 11.60 7.44
CA SER A 458 14.53 11.20 7.15
C SER A 458 15.18 12.07 6.08
N VAL A 459 14.45 12.33 4.98
CA VAL A 459 14.94 13.16 3.88
C VAL A 459 15.11 14.61 4.29
N ALA A 460 14.18 15.18 5.05
CA ALA A 460 14.30 16.53 5.57
C ALA A 460 15.57 16.69 6.42
N LYS A 461 15.82 15.74 7.35
CA LYS A 461 17.04 15.76 8.18
C LYS A 461 18.32 15.64 7.34
N SER A 462 18.31 14.86 6.27
CA SER A 462 19.45 14.78 5.34
C SER A 462 19.67 16.09 4.58
N ILE A 463 18.62 16.78 4.15
CA ILE A 463 18.72 18.09 3.49
C ILE A 463 19.26 19.16 4.46
N LEU A 464 18.79 19.15 5.70
CA LEU A 464 19.24 20.12 6.72
C LEU A 464 20.70 19.94 7.15
N ASN A 465 21.28 18.76 6.97
CA ASN A 465 22.65 18.43 7.34
C ASN A 465 23.66 18.65 6.19
N LYS A 466 23.21 19.11 5.01
CA LYS A 466 24.06 19.57 3.90
C LYS A 466 24.56 20.98 4.14
#